data_fe29701de06930598c6e273d7cab8ff9
#
_entry.id   fe29701de06930598c6e273d7cab8ff9
#
_cell.length_a   1.000
_cell.length_b   1.000
_cell.length_c   1.000
_cell.angle_alpha   90.00
_cell.angle_beta   90.00
_cell.angle_gamma   90.00
#
_symmetry.space_group_name_H-M   'P 1'
#
loop_
_entity.id
_entity.type
_entity.pdbx_description
1 polymer ?
#
loop_
_entity_poly.entity_id
_entity_poly.type
_entity_poly.pdbx_seq_one_letter_code
_entity_poly.pdbx_strand_id
1 'polypeptide(L)'
;MARRDYDPATAPPDDRPAVKARAFDTAGPRAWRGSLAGEAIGSANTILAYATDTIGEGPRLHVHPYDESFVVIMGHARFFIGDEVIDAAAGDVLLAPAGQPHRFENAGPGRLQTIDIHHSPRWIQTDLD
;
A
#
# COMPACT_ATOMS: atom_id res chain seq x y z
N MET A 1 4.67 -23.05 -20.56
CA MET A 1 3.26 -23.41 -20.77
C MET A 1 2.40 -22.16 -20.71
N ALA A 2 1.52 -21.99 -21.67
CA ALA A 2 0.61 -20.84 -21.69
C ALA A 2 -0.54 -21.04 -20.70
N ARG A 3 -0.94 -19.96 -20.02
CA ARG A 3 -2.11 -19.96 -19.12
C ARG A 3 -3.39 -19.78 -19.93
N ARG A 4 -4.49 -20.36 -19.45
CA ARG A 4 -5.82 -20.32 -20.09
C ARG A 4 -6.92 -20.14 -19.04
N ASP A 5 -6.77 -19.17 -18.14
CA ASP A 5 -7.66 -19.03 -16.98
C ASP A 5 -9.06 -18.50 -17.37
N TYR A 6 -9.18 -17.78 -18.48
CA TYR A 6 -10.47 -17.31 -18.98
C TYR A 6 -10.45 -17.24 -20.51
N ASP A 7 -11.63 -17.17 -21.10
CA ASP A 7 -11.79 -17.01 -22.55
C ASP A 7 -12.06 -15.53 -22.87
N PRO A 8 -11.09 -14.80 -23.47
CA PRO A 8 -11.28 -13.38 -23.79
C PRO A 8 -12.37 -13.13 -24.82
N ALA A 9 -12.81 -14.14 -25.58
CA ALA A 9 -13.91 -13.99 -26.52
C ALA A 9 -15.27 -13.83 -25.82
N THR A 10 -15.40 -14.28 -24.57
CA THR A 10 -16.63 -14.20 -23.77
C THR A 10 -16.66 -13.04 -22.78
N ALA A 11 -15.53 -12.35 -22.61
CA ALA A 11 -15.38 -11.22 -21.70
C ALA A 11 -14.92 -10.00 -22.49
N PRO A 12 -15.85 -9.10 -22.91
CA PRO A 12 -15.46 -7.91 -23.66
C PRO A 12 -14.45 -7.07 -22.89
N PRO A 13 -13.41 -6.54 -23.55
CA PRO A 13 -12.42 -5.72 -22.86
C PRO A 13 -13.03 -4.38 -22.44
N ASP A 14 -12.53 -3.85 -21.35
CA ASP A 14 -12.72 -2.44 -21.01
C ASP A 14 -11.94 -1.62 -22.04
N ASP A 15 -12.61 -0.69 -22.70
CA ASP A 15 -12.02 0.09 -23.80
C ASP A 15 -11.35 1.39 -23.35
N ARG A 16 -11.23 1.60 -22.04
CA ARG A 16 -10.51 2.77 -21.53
C ARG A 16 -9.03 2.69 -21.91
N PRO A 17 -8.41 3.83 -22.22
CA PRO A 17 -6.98 3.84 -22.56
C PRO A 17 -6.13 3.49 -21.33
N ALA A 18 -4.94 2.94 -21.57
CA ALA A 18 -3.94 2.81 -20.52
C ALA A 18 -3.49 4.19 -20.06
N VAL A 19 -3.20 4.31 -18.75
CA VAL A 19 -2.81 5.57 -18.12
C VAL A 19 -1.46 5.40 -17.42
N LYS A 20 -0.62 6.42 -17.53
CA LYS A 20 0.64 6.51 -16.78
C LYS A 20 0.67 7.81 -15.99
N ALA A 21 1.04 7.73 -14.71
CA ALA A 21 1.29 8.90 -13.87
C ALA A 21 2.65 8.78 -13.19
N ARG A 22 3.34 9.90 -13.00
CA ARG A 22 4.50 9.98 -12.12
C ARG A 22 4.00 10.39 -10.75
N ALA A 23 3.98 9.42 -9.81
CA ALA A 23 3.38 9.62 -8.49
C ALA A 23 4.41 9.92 -7.40
N PHE A 24 5.64 9.44 -7.55
CA PHE A 24 6.64 9.50 -6.49
C PHE A 24 7.97 10.01 -7.01
N ASP A 25 8.66 10.80 -6.19
CA ASP A 25 10.08 11.07 -6.40
C ASP A 25 10.87 9.79 -6.17
N THR A 26 11.90 9.56 -6.98
CA THR A 26 12.76 8.39 -6.86
C THR A 26 14.11 8.71 -6.24
N ALA A 27 14.37 10.00 -6.00
CA ALA A 27 15.59 10.50 -5.38
C ALA A 27 15.27 11.72 -4.53
N GLY A 28 16.20 12.08 -3.63
CA GLY A 28 16.03 13.21 -2.74
C GLY A 28 15.29 12.87 -1.45
N PRO A 29 15.01 13.88 -0.60
CA PRO A 29 14.50 13.64 0.76
C PRO A 29 13.07 13.12 0.80
N ARG A 30 12.32 13.22 -0.30
CA ARG A 30 10.95 12.70 -0.40
C ARG A 30 10.86 11.45 -1.29
N ALA A 31 12.00 10.84 -1.61
CA ALA A 31 12.04 9.64 -2.45
C ALA A 31 11.15 8.53 -1.85
N TRP A 32 10.28 7.99 -2.69
CA TRP A 32 9.35 6.91 -2.35
C TRP A 32 8.43 7.25 -1.17
N ARG A 33 7.98 8.51 -1.12
CA ARG A 33 6.97 8.98 -0.15
C ARG A 33 5.88 9.74 -0.90
N GLY A 34 4.65 9.32 -0.71
CA GLY A 34 3.51 9.98 -1.33
C GLY A 34 2.38 9.03 -1.66
N SER A 35 1.38 9.55 -2.36
CA SER A 35 0.20 8.78 -2.73
C SER A 35 -0.33 9.21 -4.09
N LEU A 36 -1.00 8.26 -4.75
CA LEU A 36 -1.78 8.53 -5.95
C LEU A 36 -3.18 7.95 -5.76
N ALA A 37 -4.18 8.83 -5.66
CA ALA A 37 -5.57 8.39 -5.57
C ALA A 37 -5.96 7.63 -6.85
N GLY A 38 -6.60 6.48 -6.68
CA GLY A 38 -7.01 5.64 -7.81
C GLY A 38 -7.88 6.40 -8.81
N GLU A 39 -8.80 7.23 -8.32
CA GLU A 39 -9.70 8.01 -9.19
C GLU A 39 -8.94 8.95 -10.15
N ALA A 40 -7.72 9.33 -9.82
CA ALA A 40 -6.90 10.19 -10.69
C ALA A 40 -6.52 9.51 -12.01
N ILE A 41 -6.48 8.19 -12.03
CA ILE A 41 -6.14 7.40 -13.23
C ILE A 41 -7.21 6.38 -13.59
N GLY A 42 -8.38 6.45 -12.97
CA GLY A 42 -9.46 5.51 -13.21
C GLY A 42 -9.23 4.12 -12.63
N SER A 43 -8.39 4.00 -11.61
CA SER A 43 -8.11 2.75 -10.91
C SER A 43 -9.04 2.57 -9.72
N ALA A 44 -9.37 1.32 -9.42
CA ALA A 44 -10.11 0.96 -8.21
C ALA A 44 -9.27 1.07 -6.94
N ASN A 45 -7.96 1.21 -7.05
CA ASN A 45 -7.03 1.20 -5.92
C ASN A 45 -6.23 2.49 -5.84
N THR A 46 -5.99 2.96 -4.62
CA THR A 46 -5.09 4.07 -4.31
C THR A 46 -3.75 3.50 -3.89
N ILE A 47 -2.66 4.01 -4.47
CA ILE A 47 -1.31 3.50 -4.24
C ILE A 47 -0.53 4.50 -3.40
N LEU A 48 0.08 4.02 -2.31
CA LEU A 48 0.98 4.79 -1.48
C LEU A 48 2.38 4.20 -1.55
N ALA A 49 3.37 5.07 -1.49
CA ALA A 49 4.74 4.68 -1.17
C ALA A 49 5.10 5.32 0.16
N TYR A 50 5.71 4.56 1.06
CA TYR A 50 6.18 5.03 2.35
C TYR A 50 7.64 4.64 2.54
N ALA A 51 8.44 5.57 3.05
CA ALA A 51 9.83 5.31 3.34
C ALA A 51 10.29 6.15 4.53
N THR A 52 11.11 5.57 5.40
CA THR A 52 11.73 6.28 6.51
C THR A 52 13.06 5.63 6.91
N ASP A 53 14.01 6.45 7.34
CA ASP A 53 15.26 5.99 7.92
C ASP A 53 15.21 5.96 9.45
N THR A 54 14.15 6.50 10.04
CA THR A 54 14.00 6.65 11.49
C THR A 54 13.36 5.43 12.10
N ILE A 55 14.05 4.76 13.04
CA ILE A 55 13.50 3.63 13.78
C ILE A 55 12.33 4.12 14.65
N GLY A 56 11.23 3.37 14.64
CA GLY A 56 10.02 3.70 15.38
C GLY A 56 9.05 4.61 14.63
N GLU A 57 9.46 5.22 13.50
CA GLU A 57 8.58 6.07 12.72
C GLU A 57 7.64 5.24 11.86
N GLY A 58 6.40 5.71 11.77
CA GLY A 58 5.35 5.12 10.95
C GLY A 58 4.08 5.97 10.98
N PRO A 59 3.04 5.57 10.26
CA PRO A 59 1.77 6.26 10.29
C PRO A 59 1.09 6.16 11.65
N ARG A 60 0.19 7.10 11.93
CA ARG A 60 -0.66 7.06 13.12
C ARG A 60 -1.56 5.83 13.11
N LEU A 61 -2.00 5.40 14.28
CA LEU A 61 -3.07 4.41 14.37
C LEU A 61 -4.33 4.97 13.70
N HIS A 62 -4.88 4.23 12.74
CA HIS A 62 -5.99 4.69 11.93
C HIS A 62 -6.82 3.51 11.42
N VAL A 63 -7.91 3.84 10.75
CA VAL A 63 -8.84 2.86 10.21
C VAL A 63 -9.38 3.33 8.86
N HIS A 64 -9.65 2.37 7.98
CA HIS A 64 -10.30 2.57 6.68
C HIS A 64 -11.55 1.70 6.57
N PRO A 65 -12.57 2.13 5.80
CA PRO A 65 -13.73 1.29 5.53
C PRO A 65 -13.50 0.23 4.45
N TYR A 66 -12.24 -0.02 4.06
CA TYR A 66 -11.84 -0.95 3.00
C TYR A 66 -10.56 -1.66 3.41
N ASP A 67 -10.22 -2.73 2.71
CA ASP A 67 -8.98 -3.48 2.93
C ASP A 67 -7.77 -2.67 2.46
N GLU A 68 -6.66 -2.86 3.14
CA GLU A 68 -5.36 -2.34 2.71
C GLU A 68 -4.34 -3.47 2.65
N SER A 69 -3.60 -3.55 1.55
CA SER A 69 -2.49 -4.48 1.39
C SER A 69 -1.18 -3.73 1.50
N PHE A 70 -0.18 -4.36 2.10
CA PHE A 70 1.17 -3.79 2.26
C PHE A 70 2.18 -4.71 1.63
N VAL A 71 3.14 -4.14 0.92
CA VAL A 71 4.30 -4.87 0.40
C VAL A 71 5.53 -4.25 1.02
N VAL A 72 6.29 -5.01 1.80
CA VAL A 72 7.57 -4.54 2.33
C VAL A 72 8.62 -4.71 1.23
N ILE A 73 9.19 -3.59 0.78
CA ILE A 73 10.19 -3.57 -0.29
C ILE A 73 11.61 -3.63 0.28
N MET A 74 11.84 -2.97 1.40
CA MET A 74 13.16 -2.84 2.01
C MET A 74 13.00 -2.72 3.53
N GLY A 75 13.91 -3.33 4.26
CA GLY A 75 13.98 -3.18 5.72
C GLY A 75 13.07 -4.12 6.49
N HIS A 76 12.78 -3.71 7.71
CA HIS A 76 11.98 -4.47 8.66
C HIS A 76 10.93 -3.56 9.28
N ALA A 77 9.71 -4.06 9.37
CA ALA A 77 8.59 -3.32 9.95
C ALA A 77 7.90 -4.16 11.03
N ARG A 78 7.32 -3.47 12.00
CA ARG A 78 6.39 -4.09 12.93
C ARG A 78 5.02 -3.53 12.66
N PHE A 79 4.08 -4.42 12.30
CA PHE A 79 2.70 -4.08 12.01
C PHE A 79 1.82 -4.38 13.21
N PHE A 80 0.88 -3.47 13.45
CA PHE A 80 -0.16 -3.62 14.47
C PHE A 80 -1.48 -3.57 13.72
N ILE A 81 -2.17 -4.71 13.64
CA ILE A 81 -3.42 -4.86 12.88
C ILE A 81 -4.44 -5.52 13.78
N GLY A 82 -5.46 -4.76 14.22
CA GLY A 82 -6.36 -5.23 15.26
C GLY A 82 -5.58 -5.56 16.52
N ASP A 83 -5.74 -6.79 17.01
CA ASP A 83 -5.02 -7.29 18.19
C ASP A 83 -3.70 -7.99 17.84
N GLU A 84 -3.35 -8.08 16.57
CA GLU A 84 -2.16 -8.81 16.12
C GLU A 84 -0.97 -7.90 16.00
N VAL A 85 0.21 -8.41 16.38
CA VAL A 85 1.51 -7.77 16.16
C VAL A 85 2.29 -8.69 15.22
N ILE A 86 2.69 -8.16 14.07
CA ILE A 86 3.33 -8.95 13.02
C ILE A 86 4.64 -8.30 12.63
N ASP A 87 5.74 -9.03 12.78
CA ASP A 87 7.04 -8.60 12.25
C ASP A 87 7.13 -9.00 10.78
N ALA A 88 7.56 -8.06 9.95
CA ALA A 88 7.64 -8.23 8.51
C ALA A 88 8.96 -7.70 7.97
N ALA A 89 9.43 -8.29 6.88
CA ALA A 89 10.67 -7.92 6.21
C ALA A 89 10.46 -7.85 4.71
N ALA A 90 11.47 -7.36 4.00
CA ALA A 90 11.44 -7.26 2.54
C ALA A 90 10.96 -8.57 1.90
N GLY A 91 9.97 -8.46 1.03
CA GLY A 91 9.34 -9.60 0.35
C GLY A 91 8.03 -10.05 1.00
N ASP A 92 7.69 -9.55 2.19
CA ASP A 92 6.44 -9.90 2.85
C ASP A 92 5.28 -9.05 2.35
N VAL A 93 4.10 -9.66 2.32
CA VAL A 93 2.83 -9.00 2.00
C VAL A 93 1.87 -9.20 3.17
N LEU A 94 1.22 -8.12 3.59
CA LEU A 94 0.26 -8.15 4.69
C LEU A 94 -1.08 -7.60 4.22
N LEU A 95 -2.13 -7.97 4.93
CA LEU A 95 -3.48 -7.45 4.72
C LEU A 95 -4.01 -6.90 6.04
N ALA A 96 -4.47 -5.66 6.02
CA ALA A 96 -5.31 -5.09 7.07
C ALA A 96 -6.76 -5.11 6.57
N PRO A 97 -7.63 -5.95 7.14
CA PRO A 97 -9.02 -6.01 6.73
C PRO A 97 -9.77 -4.71 7.02
N ALA A 98 -10.81 -4.43 6.24
CA ALA A 98 -11.67 -3.27 6.42
C ALA A 98 -12.17 -3.14 7.86
N GLY A 99 -12.12 -1.92 8.40
CA GLY A 99 -12.58 -1.61 9.75
C GLY A 99 -11.64 -2.02 10.87
N GLN A 100 -10.53 -2.68 10.57
CA GLN A 100 -9.53 -3.05 11.57
C GLN A 100 -8.56 -1.88 11.79
N PRO A 101 -8.44 -1.34 13.02
CA PRO A 101 -7.43 -0.34 13.33
C PRO A 101 -6.02 -0.87 13.05
N HIS A 102 -5.18 -0.07 12.43
CA HIS A 102 -3.82 -0.51 12.13
C HIS A 102 -2.82 0.64 12.06
N ARG A 103 -1.58 0.29 12.24
CA ARG A 103 -0.39 1.11 11.99
C ARG A 103 0.81 0.20 11.80
N PHE A 104 1.92 0.77 11.38
CA PHE A 104 3.20 0.07 11.37
C PHE A 104 4.32 1.06 11.72
N GLU A 105 5.49 0.51 12.00
CA GLU A 105 6.68 1.31 12.29
C GLU A 105 7.93 0.64 11.74
N ASN A 106 8.96 1.46 11.51
CA ASN A 106 10.27 0.94 11.16
C ASN A 106 10.87 0.25 12.38
N ALA A 107 11.06 -1.06 12.28
CA ALA A 107 11.66 -1.86 13.36
C ALA A 107 13.19 -1.80 13.33
N GLY A 108 13.76 -1.27 12.25
CA GLY A 108 15.21 -1.19 12.05
C GLY A 108 15.88 -2.56 11.93
N PRO A 109 17.22 -2.55 11.80
CA PRO A 109 18.03 -1.38 11.52
C PRO A 109 17.84 -0.90 10.06
N GLY A 110 18.17 0.37 9.81
CA GLY A 110 18.18 0.93 8.47
C GLY A 110 16.83 1.41 7.96
N ARG A 111 16.76 1.56 6.65
CA ARG A 111 15.61 2.15 5.96
C ARG A 111 14.48 1.16 5.82
N LEU A 112 13.27 1.60 6.12
CA LEU A 112 12.04 0.90 5.78
C LEU A 112 11.44 1.52 4.52
N GLN A 113 11.02 0.69 3.59
CA GLN A 113 10.27 1.13 2.41
C GLN A 113 9.15 0.16 2.11
N THR A 114 7.93 0.69 1.95
CA THR A 114 6.74 -0.10 1.65
C THR A 114 5.98 0.49 0.47
N ILE A 115 5.21 -0.37 -0.19
CA ILE A 115 4.13 0.02 -1.10
C ILE A 115 2.84 -0.43 -0.45
N ASP A 116 1.92 0.52 -0.26
CA ASP A 116 0.66 0.29 0.42
C ASP A 116 -0.48 0.50 -0.58
N ILE A 117 -1.40 -0.45 -0.64
CA ILE A 117 -2.48 -0.45 -1.62
C ILE A 117 -3.80 -0.37 -0.87
N HIS A 118 -4.45 0.79 -0.94
CA HIS A 118 -5.81 0.98 -0.45
C HIS A 118 -6.77 0.47 -1.50
N HIS A 119 -7.63 -0.49 -1.14
CA HIS A 119 -8.59 -1.08 -2.08
C HIS A 119 -9.81 -0.17 -2.26
N SER A 120 -9.54 1.05 -2.69
CA SER A 120 -10.52 2.11 -2.91
C SER A 120 -9.96 3.13 -3.89
N PRO A 121 -10.81 3.72 -4.78
CA PRO A 121 -10.38 4.78 -5.68
C PRO A 121 -10.06 6.08 -4.95
N ARG A 122 -10.45 6.22 -3.66
CA ARG A 122 -10.18 7.40 -2.82
C ARG A 122 -9.61 6.97 -1.49
N TRP A 123 -8.79 7.85 -0.91
CA TRP A 123 -8.27 7.67 0.45
C TRP A 123 -9.32 8.14 1.46
N ILE A 124 -9.83 7.21 2.25
CA ILE A 124 -10.81 7.48 3.31
C ILE A 124 -10.21 6.95 4.62
N GLN A 125 -10.01 7.82 5.58
CA GLN A 125 -9.28 7.48 6.81
C GLN A 125 -9.82 8.22 8.01
N THR A 126 -9.84 7.54 9.15
CA THR A 126 -10.04 8.15 10.46
C THR A 126 -8.85 7.82 11.34
N ASP A 127 -8.16 8.85 11.81
CA ASP A 127 -7.08 8.69 12.78
C ASP A 127 -7.67 8.44 14.15
N LEU A 128 -7.06 7.52 14.91
CA LEU A 128 -7.55 7.06 16.20
C LEU A 128 -6.69 7.53 17.37
N ASP A 129 -5.56 8.19 17.10
CA ASP A 129 -4.68 8.71 18.14
C ASP A 129 -4.19 10.13 17.85
#